data_557e4921f34d43064399a48a700eec0e
#
_entry.id   557e4921f34d43064399a48a700eec0e
#
_cell.length_a   1.000
_cell.length_b   1.000
_cell.length_c   1.000
_cell.angle_alpha   90.00
_cell.angle_beta   90.00
_cell.angle_gamma   90.00
#
_symmetry.space_group_name_H-M   'P 1'
#
loop_
_entity.id
_entity.type
_entity.pdbx_description
1 polymer ?
#
loop_
_entity_poly.entity_id
_entity_poly.type
_entity_poly.pdbx_seq_one_letter_code
_entity_poly.pdbx_strand_id
1 'polypeptide(L)'
;DSGFATPAVYDTCEADDVFYIIRLKRNKRLHNLAEEFVQISDTTEWHETETHYYSATYQATSWPKPRQVYVKSTRVAGELIFSHEFIVTNLTNLTAEAAFELYHKRGQMENYIKEAKEGFFFDKTDSSTFTANAARMMVSVLAYNIINFMKQIALPKTETGLRVSTLRIRLFKVAARVVFTGRRIQLRLSSHHVYHRLFYQVL
;
A
#
# COMPACT_ATOMS: atom_id res chain seq x y z
N ASP A 1 -9.84 -7.27 0.15
CA ASP A 1 -10.18 -7.71 -1.20
C ASP A 1 -11.65 -8.08 -1.31
N SER A 2 -12.29 -7.80 -2.45
CA SER A 2 -13.71 -8.10 -2.68
C SER A 2 -14.03 -9.61 -2.73
N GLY A 3 -13.02 -10.46 -2.88
CA GLY A 3 -13.16 -11.91 -2.79
C GLY A 3 -13.60 -12.43 -1.42
N PHE A 4 -13.31 -11.68 -0.36
CA PHE A 4 -13.73 -12.00 1.01
C PHE A 4 -15.11 -11.43 1.38
N ALA A 5 -15.78 -10.74 0.46
CA ALA A 5 -17.09 -10.13 0.69
C ALA A 5 -18.22 -11.16 0.62
N THR A 6 -18.20 -12.14 1.51
CA THR A 6 -19.19 -13.22 1.59
C THR A 6 -19.82 -13.32 2.97
N PRO A 7 -21.11 -13.74 3.09
CA PRO A 7 -21.77 -13.90 4.37
C PRO A 7 -21.01 -14.78 5.35
N ALA A 8 -20.44 -15.90 4.89
CA ALA A 8 -19.68 -16.81 5.72
C ALA A 8 -18.49 -16.13 6.41
N VAL A 9 -17.74 -15.27 5.69
CA VAL A 9 -16.61 -14.54 6.27
C VAL A 9 -17.11 -13.52 7.31
N TYR A 10 -18.18 -12.80 7.03
CA TYR A 10 -18.75 -11.85 7.98
C TYR A 10 -19.22 -12.53 9.25
N ASP A 11 -19.98 -13.63 9.09
CA ASP A 11 -20.57 -14.34 10.23
C ASP A 11 -19.48 -14.97 11.10
N THR A 12 -18.40 -15.51 10.50
CA THR A 12 -17.25 -16.03 11.25
C THR A 12 -16.55 -14.88 12.03
N CYS A 13 -16.24 -13.77 11.37
CA CYS A 13 -15.60 -12.65 12.06
C CYS A 13 -16.48 -12.08 13.18
N GLU A 14 -17.78 -12.00 12.97
CA GLU A 14 -18.74 -11.50 13.96
C GLU A 14 -18.93 -12.47 15.13
N ALA A 15 -18.85 -13.78 14.89
CA ALA A 15 -18.91 -14.81 15.92
C ALA A 15 -17.66 -14.85 16.81
N ASP A 16 -16.50 -14.58 16.22
CA ASP A 16 -15.21 -14.59 16.92
C ASP A 16 -14.80 -13.21 17.45
N ASP A 17 -15.70 -12.21 17.38
CA ASP A 17 -15.50 -10.84 17.80
C ASP A 17 -14.29 -10.15 17.09
N VAL A 18 -14.06 -10.52 15.82
CA VAL A 18 -12.98 -10.00 14.98
C VAL A 18 -13.49 -8.84 14.13
N PHE A 19 -12.78 -7.73 14.16
CA PHE A 19 -13.08 -6.58 13.30
C PHE A 19 -12.64 -6.82 11.87
N TYR A 20 -13.45 -6.33 10.91
CA TYR A 20 -13.12 -6.41 9.49
C TYR A 20 -13.46 -5.14 8.73
N ILE A 21 -12.70 -4.89 7.67
CA ILE A 21 -13.02 -3.92 6.63
C ILE A 21 -12.79 -4.60 5.28
N ILE A 22 -13.84 -4.79 4.51
CA ILE A 22 -13.79 -5.55 3.25
C ILE A 22 -14.40 -4.72 2.12
N ARG A 23 -13.71 -4.67 0.97
CA ARG A 23 -14.25 -4.00 -0.22
C ARG A 23 -15.39 -4.80 -0.82
N LEU A 24 -16.48 -4.11 -1.15
CA LEU A 24 -17.59 -4.69 -1.88
C LEU A 24 -17.41 -4.54 -3.40
N LYS A 25 -17.84 -5.54 -4.14
CA LYS A 25 -17.99 -5.43 -5.58
C LYS A 25 -19.14 -4.47 -5.93
N ARG A 26 -18.94 -3.62 -6.90
CA ARG A 26 -20.01 -2.79 -7.47
C ARG A 26 -21.18 -3.67 -7.93
N ASN A 27 -22.38 -3.26 -7.60
CA ASN A 27 -23.62 -3.79 -8.16
C ASN A 27 -24.63 -2.64 -8.34
N LYS A 28 -25.70 -2.89 -9.10
CA LYS A 28 -26.69 -1.87 -9.44
C LYS A 28 -27.35 -1.25 -8.20
N ARG A 29 -27.60 -2.04 -7.15
CA ARG A 29 -28.23 -1.54 -5.90
C ARG A 29 -27.30 -0.59 -5.14
N LEU A 30 -26.02 -0.95 -5.00
CA LEU A 30 -25.02 -0.09 -4.37
C LEU A 30 -24.78 1.18 -5.19
N HIS A 31 -24.78 1.07 -6.51
CA HIS A 31 -24.64 2.24 -7.37
C HIS A 31 -25.82 3.19 -7.19
N ASN A 32 -27.04 2.71 -7.26
CA ASN A 32 -28.23 3.55 -7.03
C ASN A 32 -28.22 4.20 -5.63
N LEU A 33 -27.84 3.44 -4.61
CA LEU A 33 -27.69 3.96 -3.25
C LEU A 33 -26.67 5.11 -3.19
N ALA A 34 -25.55 4.99 -3.89
CA ALA A 34 -24.53 6.03 -3.93
C ALA A 34 -25.00 7.28 -4.68
N GLU A 35 -25.73 7.12 -5.78
CA GLU A 35 -26.28 8.23 -6.57
C GLU A 35 -27.31 9.05 -5.78
N GLU A 36 -28.02 8.46 -4.82
CA GLU A 36 -28.97 9.19 -3.94
C GLU A 36 -28.26 10.19 -3.03
N PHE A 37 -26.99 9.96 -2.70
CA PHE A 37 -26.21 10.84 -1.82
C PHE A 37 -25.43 11.93 -2.58
N VAL A 38 -25.29 11.81 -3.89
CA VAL A 38 -24.46 12.72 -4.70
C VAL A 38 -25.36 13.53 -5.62
N GLN A 39 -25.40 14.84 -5.43
CA GLN A 39 -26.09 15.76 -6.30
C GLN A 39 -25.09 16.74 -6.91
N ILE A 40 -25.11 16.83 -8.23
CA ILE A 40 -24.40 17.88 -8.95
C ILE A 40 -25.25 19.14 -8.84
N SER A 41 -24.66 20.20 -8.29
CA SER A 41 -25.31 21.51 -8.17
C SER A 41 -24.71 22.51 -9.15
N ASP A 42 -25.38 23.65 -9.35
CA ASP A 42 -24.85 24.76 -10.17
C ASP A 42 -23.58 25.38 -9.60
N THR A 43 -23.26 25.10 -8.32
CA THR A 43 -22.03 25.54 -7.65
C THR A 43 -20.89 24.52 -7.72
N THR A 44 -21.06 23.45 -8.48
CA THR A 44 -20.03 22.42 -8.62
C THR A 44 -18.78 22.94 -9.33
N GLU A 45 -17.64 22.88 -8.66
CA GLU A 45 -16.34 23.26 -9.20
C GLU A 45 -15.80 22.17 -10.13
N TRP A 46 -15.99 22.36 -11.44
CA TRP A 46 -15.61 21.39 -12.48
C TRP A 46 -14.10 21.17 -12.62
N HIS A 47 -13.30 22.14 -12.17
CA HIS A 47 -11.85 22.10 -12.25
C HIS A 47 -11.17 21.40 -11.07
N GLU A 48 -11.94 21.04 -10.05
CA GLU A 48 -11.42 20.38 -8.85
C GLU A 48 -11.94 18.95 -8.72
N THR A 49 -11.12 18.10 -8.10
CA THR A 49 -11.52 16.76 -7.73
C THR A 49 -12.37 16.81 -6.46
N GLU A 50 -13.57 16.32 -6.56
CA GLU A 50 -14.55 16.29 -5.47
C GLU A 50 -14.66 14.88 -4.89
N THR A 51 -14.69 14.77 -3.56
CA THR A 51 -14.81 13.48 -2.87
C THR A 51 -15.79 13.60 -1.70
N HIS A 52 -16.76 12.69 -1.67
CA HIS A 52 -17.76 12.61 -0.63
C HIS A 52 -17.72 11.25 0.06
N TYR A 53 -17.98 11.24 1.36
CA TYR A 53 -18.00 10.05 2.18
C TYR A 53 -19.34 9.91 2.88
N TYR A 54 -19.95 8.73 2.78
CA TYR A 54 -21.26 8.45 3.36
C TYR A 54 -21.23 7.14 4.12
N SER A 55 -22.19 7.02 5.04
CA SER A 55 -22.48 5.76 5.72
C SER A 55 -23.92 5.35 5.43
N ALA A 56 -24.13 4.08 5.14
CA ALA A 56 -25.46 3.54 4.89
C ALA A 56 -25.59 2.12 5.44
N THR A 57 -26.80 1.76 5.80
CA THR A 57 -27.14 0.37 6.11
C THR A 57 -27.55 -0.32 4.82
N TYR A 58 -26.88 -1.42 4.47
CA TYR A 58 -27.16 -2.16 3.25
C TYR A 58 -27.30 -3.65 3.53
N GLN A 59 -28.22 -4.27 2.81
CA GLN A 59 -28.41 -5.71 2.82
C GLN A 59 -28.48 -6.25 1.39
N ALA A 60 -27.49 -7.08 1.03
CA ALA A 60 -27.55 -7.84 -0.22
C ALA A 60 -28.57 -8.98 -0.08
N THR A 61 -29.10 -9.44 -1.22
CA THR A 61 -30.08 -10.54 -1.23
C THR A 61 -29.55 -11.82 -0.59
N SER A 62 -28.23 -12.05 -0.65
CA SER A 62 -27.56 -13.21 -0.06
C SER A 62 -27.19 -13.02 1.41
N TRP A 63 -27.43 -11.86 2.00
CA TRP A 63 -27.05 -11.57 3.38
C TRP A 63 -28.20 -11.86 4.34
N PRO A 64 -27.99 -12.61 5.44
CA PRO A 64 -29.03 -12.90 6.42
C PRO A 64 -29.46 -11.66 7.21
N LYS A 65 -28.59 -10.65 7.33
CA LYS A 65 -28.86 -9.41 8.05
C LYS A 65 -28.21 -8.21 7.37
N PRO A 66 -28.76 -6.98 7.61
CA PRO A 66 -28.12 -5.75 7.13
C PRO A 66 -26.80 -5.49 7.84
N ARG A 67 -25.88 -4.81 7.13
CA ARG A 67 -24.58 -4.41 7.67
C ARG A 67 -24.25 -2.96 7.29
N GLN A 68 -23.37 -2.36 8.08
CA GLN A 68 -22.87 -1.01 7.83
C GLN A 68 -21.98 -1.02 6.59
N VAL A 69 -22.29 -0.17 5.63
CA VAL A 69 -21.52 0.05 4.42
C VAL A 69 -21.09 1.51 4.38
N TYR A 70 -19.84 1.75 4.09
CA TYR A 70 -19.33 3.09 3.79
C TYR A 70 -19.12 3.24 2.29
N VAL A 71 -19.49 4.40 1.80
CA VAL A 71 -19.42 4.78 0.39
C VAL A 71 -18.48 5.96 0.24
N LYS A 72 -17.57 5.85 -0.72
CA LYS A 72 -16.74 6.96 -1.19
C LYS A 72 -17.11 7.25 -2.62
N SER A 73 -17.57 8.45 -2.90
CA SER A 73 -17.92 8.94 -4.23
C SER A 73 -16.91 10.01 -4.65
N THR A 74 -16.21 9.76 -5.74
CA THR A 74 -15.17 10.67 -6.25
C THR A 74 -15.47 11.05 -7.67
N ARG A 75 -15.47 12.34 -7.97
CA ARG A 75 -15.50 12.93 -9.30
C ARG A 75 -14.15 13.59 -9.57
N VAL A 76 -13.46 13.13 -10.57
CA VAL A 76 -12.18 13.70 -10.97
C VAL A 76 -12.42 15.03 -11.71
N ALA A 77 -11.51 15.97 -11.58
CA ALA A 77 -11.56 17.24 -12.30
C ALA A 77 -11.79 17.01 -13.81
N GLY A 78 -12.79 17.68 -14.35
CA GLY A 78 -13.22 17.57 -15.76
C GLY A 78 -14.13 16.39 -16.10
N GLU A 79 -14.41 15.48 -15.15
CA GLU A 79 -15.37 14.40 -15.35
C GLU A 79 -16.77 14.80 -14.87
N LEU A 80 -17.80 14.27 -15.56
CA LEU A 80 -19.21 14.51 -15.23
C LEU A 80 -19.79 13.47 -14.28
N ILE A 81 -19.14 12.30 -14.15
CA ILE A 81 -19.68 11.14 -13.46
C ILE A 81 -18.86 10.85 -12.22
N PHE A 82 -19.56 10.56 -11.11
CA PHE A 82 -18.94 10.07 -9.90
C PHE A 82 -18.55 8.60 -10.03
N SER A 83 -17.36 8.26 -9.58
CA SER A 83 -16.95 6.88 -9.32
C SER A 83 -17.19 6.53 -7.87
N HIS A 84 -17.79 5.35 -7.61
CA HIS A 84 -18.15 4.93 -6.26
C HIS A 84 -17.32 3.73 -5.83
N GLU A 85 -16.84 3.79 -4.57
CA GLU A 85 -16.20 2.70 -3.87
C GLU A 85 -17.00 2.34 -2.63
N PHE A 86 -17.06 1.05 -2.31
CA PHE A 86 -17.87 0.52 -1.21
C PHE A 86 -17.03 -0.38 -0.33
N ILE A 87 -17.15 -0.20 0.98
CA ILE A 87 -16.58 -1.08 1.99
C ILE A 87 -17.64 -1.47 3.00
N VAL A 88 -17.60 -2.71 3.46
CA VAL A 88 -18.43 -3.22 4.57
C VAL A 88 -17.55 -3.43 5.78
N THR A 89 -18.08 -3.12 6.95
CA THR A 89 -17.35 -3.26 8.21
C THR A 89 -18.32 -3.49 9.38
N ASN A 90 -17.81 -4.11 10.44
CA ASN A 90 -18.48 -4.19 11.75
C ASN A 90 -17.93 -3.15 12.75
N LEU A 91 -17.03 -2.27 12.33
CA LEU A 91 -16.58 -1.13 13.13
C LEU A 91 -17.64 -0.03 13.13
N THR A 92 -18.29 0.20 14.25
CA THR A 92 -19.42 1.14 14.38
C THR A 92 -19.00 2.57 14.73
N ASN A 93 -17.79 2.76 15.26
CA ASN A 93 -17.34 4.06 15.80
C ASN A 93 -16.39 4.81 14.85
N LEU A 94 -16.42 4.52 13.56
CA LEU A 94 -15.61 5.20 12.56
C LEU A 94 -16.46 6.09 11.67
N THR A 95 -15.88 7.22 11.26
CA THR A 95 -16.41 7.98 10.12
C THR A 95 -16.12 7.23 8.82
N ALA A 96 -16.91 7.48 7.77
CA ALA A 96 -16.67 6.85 6.47
C ALA A 96 -15.27 7.16 5.93
N GLU A 97 -14.80 8.39 6.09
CA GLU A 97 -13.46 8.82 5.71
C GLU A 97 -12.37 8.02 6.44
N ALA A 98 -12.44 7.93 7.78
CA ALA A 98 -11.48 7.17 8.58
C ALA A 98 -11.48 5.67 8.22
N ALA A 99 -12.64 5.10 7.89
CA ALA A 99 -12.74 3.72 7.44
C ALA A 99 -12.05 3.50 6.08
N PHE A 100 -12.18 4.43 5.15
CA PHE A 100 -11.46 4.37 3.88
C PHE A 100 -9.96 4.61 4.06
N GLU A 101 -9.52 5.52 4.92
CA GLU A 101 -8.10 5.68 5.26
C GLU A 101 -7.50 4.39 5.84
N LEU A 102 -8.22 3.75 6.75
CA LEU A 102 -7.79 2.47 7.33
C LEU A 102 -7.73 1.37 6.27
N TYR A 103 -8.72 1.31 5.38
CA TYR A 103 -8.73 0.36 4.27
C TYR A 103 -7.54 0.59 3.31
N HIS A 104 -7.18 1.83 3.01
CA HIS A 104 -6.06 2.15 2.13
C HIS A 104 -4.69 1.69 2.68
N LYS A 105 -4.55 1.52 4.01
CA LYS A 105 -3.32 0.96 4.61
C LYS A 105 -3.05 -0.49 4.15
N ARG A 106 -4.08 -1.23 3.70
CA ARG A 106 -3.91 -2.53 3.04
C ARG A 106 -2.98 -2.45 1.82
N GLY A 107 -3.07 -1.39 1.02
CA GLY A 107 -2.22 -1.19 -0.15
C GLY A 107 -0.73 -1.03 0.18
N GLN A 108 -0.38 -0.68 1.41
CA GLN A 108 1.01 -0.59 1.84
C GLN A 108 1.69 -1.96 1.85
N MET A 109 0.98 -3.00 2.29
CA MET A 109 1.51 -4.37 2.26
C MET A 109 1.83 -4.82 0.82
N GLU A 110 0.94 -4.51 -0.14
CA GLU A 110 1.18 -4.82 -1.55
C GLU A 110 2.41 -4.08 -2.10
N ASN A 111 2.62 -2.83 -1.69
CA ASN A 111 3.82 -2.07 -2.04
C ASN A 111 5.08 -2.68 -1.45
N TYR A 112 5.06 -3.15 -0.20
CA TYR A 112 6.21 -3.83 0.42
C TYR A 112 6.52 -5.16 -0.27
N ILE A 113 5.50 -5.96 -0.60
CA ILE A 113 5.67 -7.20 -1.36
C ILE A 113 6.26 -6.90 -2.75
N LYS A 114 5.76 -5.87 -3.44
CA LYS A 114 6.28 -5.45 -4.74
C LYS A 114 7.75 -5.03 -4.63
N GLU A 115 8.10 -4.23 -3.64
CA GLU A 115 9.48 -3.79 -3.40
C GLU A 115 10.40 -4.98 -3.08
N ALA A 116 9.92 -5.94 -2.28
CA ALA A 116 10.66 -7.17 -1.99
C ALA A 116 10.90 -8.04 -3.24
N LYS A 117 9.92 -8.12 -4.13
CA LYS A 117 10.05 -8.81 -5.42
C LYS A 117 11.07 -8.11 -6.34
N GLU A 118 10.93 -6.80 -6.52
CA GLU A 118 11.80 -6.02 -7.42
C GLU A 118 13.23 -5.87 -6.89
N GLY A 119 13.40 -5.72 -5.58
CA GLY A 119 14.70 -5.45 -4.95
C GLY A 119 15.47 -6.67 -4.49
N PHE A 120 14.79 -7.73 -4.09
CA PHE A 120 15.39 -8.88 -3.40
C PHE A 120 15.01 -10.23 -3.99
N PHE A 121 14.34 -10.26 -5.15
CA PHE A 121 13.93 -11.50 -5.82
C PHE A 121 13.10 -12.43 -4.92
N PHE A 122 12.24 -11.85 -4.11
CA PHE A 122 11.42 -12.56 -3.13
C PHE A 122 10.55 -13.67 -3.73
N ASP A 123 10.15 -13.53 -4.99
CA ASP A 123 9.28 -14.44 -5.73
C ASP A 123 10.03 -15.45 -6.60
N LYS A 124 11.37 -15.48 -6.56
CA LYS A 124 12.15 -16.45 -7.34
C LYS A 124 12.15 -17.83 -6.68
N THR A 125 11.62 -18.78 -7.41
CA THR A 125 11.49 -20.20 -6.99
C THR A 125 12.27 -21.10 -7.95
N ASP A 126 13.61 -20.96 -7.92
CA ASP A 126 14.50 -21.64 -8.88
C ASP A 126 14.87 -23.07 -8.42
N SER A 127 14.47 -23.47 -7.21
CA SER A 127 14.73 -24.81 -6.69
C SER A 127 13.54 -25.73 -6.93
N SER A 128 13.80 -27.01 -7.10
CA SER A 128 12.80 -28.05 -7.23
C SER A 128 12.12 -28.42 -5.89
N THR A 129 12.67 -27.97 -4.76
CA THR A 129 12.12 -28.30 -3.44
C THR A 129 11.48 -27.09 -2.77
N PHE A 130 10.35 -27.31 -2.10
CA PHE A 130 9.64 -26.29 -1.34
C PHE A 130 10.53 -25.68 -0.24
N THR A 131 11.24 -26.52 0.51
CA THR A 131 12.11 -26.08 1.61
C THR A 131 13.23 -25.14 1.15
N ALA A 132 13.87 -25.44 0.02
CA ALA A 132 14.93 -24.59 -0.52
C ALA A 132 14.38 -23.23 -1.00
N ASN A 133 13.21 -23.21 -1.65
CA ASN A 133 12.55 -21.99 -2.06
C ASN A 133 12.09 -21.17 -0.84
N ALA A 134 11.55 -21.81 0.19
CA ALA A 134 11.16 -21.16 1.44
C ALA A 134 12.37 -20.54 2.16
N ALA A 135 13.48 -21.26 2.27
CA ALA A 135 14.73 -20.74 2.86
C ALA A 135 15.25 -19.52 2.09
N ARG A 136 15.26 -19.58 0.77
CA ARG A 136 15.64 -18.46 -0.09
C ARG A 136 14.74 -17.24 0.12
N MET A 137 13.43 -17.46 0.18
CA MET A 137 12.46 -16.40 0.46
C MET A 137 12.73 -15.75 1.82
N MET A 138 13.02 -16.54 2.86
CA MET A 138 13.34 -16.02 4.19
C MET A 138 14.62 -15.18 4.20
N VAL A 139 15.67 -15.58 3.45
CA VAL A 139 16.88 -14.76 3.27
C VAL A 139 16.57 -13.44 2.58
N SER A 140 15.69 -13.43 1.57
CA SER A 140 15.24 -12.21 0.91
C SER A 140 14.48 -11.27 1.85
N VAL A 141 13.61 -11.82 2.72
CA VAL A 141 12.90 -11.05 3.76
C VAL A 141 13.89 -10.45 4.76
N LEU A 142 14.89 -11.24 5.19
CA LEU A 142 15.93 -10.75 6.11
C LEU A 142 16.71 -9.59 5.49
N ALA A 143 17.14 -9.73 4.25
CA ALA A 143 17.86 -8.69 3.51
C ALA A 143 17.00 -7.42 3.36
N TYR A 144 15.72 -7.56 3.04
CA TYR A 144 14.77 -6.47 2.97
C TYR A 144 14.64 -5.73 4.32
N ASN A 145 14.50 -6.48 5.41
CA ASN A 145 14.37 -5.90 6.75
C ASN A 145 15.66 -5.18 7.18
N ILE A 146 16.84 -5.72 6.88
CA ILE A 146 18.12 -5.05 7.16
C ILE A 146 18.19 -3.69 6.45
N ILE A 147 17.81 -3.62 5.18
CA ILE A 147 17.79 -2.35 4.44
C ILE A 147 16.77 -1.37 5.03
N ASN A 148 15.58 -1.84 5.40
CA ASN A 148 14.59 -0.96 6.04
C ASN A 148 15.05 -0.46 7.42
N PHE A 149 15.74 -1.29 8.17
CA PHE A 149 16.35 -0.90 9.44
C PHE A 149 17.44 0.15 9.24
N MET A 150 18.31 -0.08 8.26
CA MET A 150 19.34 0.91 7.86
C MET A 150 18.69 2.26 7.46
N LYS A 151 17.60 2.24 6.70
CA LYS A 151 16.87 3.48 6.34
C LYS A 151 16.47 4.27 7.57
N GLN A 152 15.97 3.61 8.61
CA GLN A 152 15.47 4.28 9.80
C GLN A 152 16.57 4.82 10.71
N ILE A 153 17.74 4.15 10.75
CA ILE A 153 18.86 4.55 11.62
C ILE A 153 19.77 5.56 10.94
N ALA A 154 20.10 5.33 9.66
CA ALA A 154 21.17 6.04 8.98
C ALA A 154 20.68 7.15 8.05
N LEU A 155 19.41 7.12 7.58
CA LEU A 155 18.91 8.12 6.67
C LEU A 155 18.20 9.28 7.39
N PRO A 156 18.25 10.51 6.83
CA PRO A 156 17.40 11.59 7.26
C PRO A 156 15.91 11.22 7.17
N LYS A 157 15.06 11.74 8.05
CA LYS A 157 13.61 11.45 8.08
C LYS A 157 12.93 11.69 6.74
N THR A 158 13.38 12.65 5.97
CA THR A 158 12.87 12.97 4.61
C THR A 158 13.18 11.91 3.56
N GLU A 159 14.18 11.07 3.80
CA GLU A 159 14.67 10.06 2.86
C GLU A 159 14.33 8.62 3.28
N THR A 160 13.73 8.43 4.46
CA THR A 160 13.35 7.08 4.95
C THR A 160 12.31 6.37 4.09
N GLY A 161 11.47 7.13 3.37
CA GLY A 161 10.46 6.61 2.44
C GLY A 161 11.01 6.17 1.08
N LEU A 162 12.32 6.34 0.81
CA LEU A 162 12.91 5.95 -0.46
C LEU A 162 12.78 4.45 -0.72
N ARG A 163 12.47 4.08 -1.97
CA ARG A 163 12.49 2.68 -2.41
C ARG A 163 13.91 2.13 -2.41
N VAL A 164 14.04 0.83 -2.17
CA VAL A 164 15.33 0.13 -2.20
C VAL A 164 16.05 0.30 -3.53
N SER A 165 15.33 0.29 -4.65
CA SER A 165 15.88 0.54 -5.98
C SER A 165 16.53 1.92 -6.09
N THR A 166 15.91 2.94 -5.52
CA THR A 166 16.45 4.32 -5.48
C THR A 166 17.68 4.40 -4.57
N LEU A 167 17.63 3.77 -3.40
CA LEU A 167 18.81 3.70 -2.51
C LEU A 167 19.99 3.00 -3.16
N ARG A 168 19.74 1.92 -3.90
CA ARG A 168 20.77 1.20 -4.64
C ARG A 168 21.49 2.12 -5.62
N ILE A 169 20.76 2.99 -6.32
CA ILE A 169 21.35 3.96 -7.25
C ILE A 169 22.09 5.05 -6.49
N ARG A 170 21.51 5.57 -5.41
CA ARG A 170 22.05 6.72 -4.68
C ARG A 170 23.25 6.38 -3.79
N LEU A 171 23.28 5.17 -3.20
CA LEU A 171 24.30 4.80 -2.20
C LEU A 171 25.23 3.69 -2.65
N PHE A 172 24.77 2.73 -3.45
CA PHE A 172 25.58 1.54 -3.78
C PHE A 172 26.17 1.58 -5.18
N LYS A 173 25.49 2.19 -6.17
CA LYS A 173 26.01 2.32 -7.53
C LYS A 173 26.87 3.58 -7.68
N VAL A 174 27.91 3.68 -6.88
CA VAL A 174 28.88 4.78 -6.93
C VAL A 174 30.11 4.32 -7.70
N ALA A 175 30.53 5.11 -8.69
CA ALA A 175 31.78 4.83 -9.42
C ALA A 175 32.97 4.87 -8.45
N ALA A 176 33.74 3.80 -8.44
CA ALA A 176 34.87 3.64 -7.53
C ALA A 176 36.11 3.08 -8.27
N ARG A 177 37.28 3.52 -7.83
CA ARG A 177 38.59 2.95 -8.27
C ARG A 177 39.23 2.23 -7.10
N VAL A 178 39.59 0.98 -7.30
CA VAL A 178 40.40 0.24 -6.33
C VAL A 178 41.88 0.59 -6.55
N VAL A 179 42.56 1.05 -5.51
CA VAL A 179 43.97 1.41 -5.53
C VAL A 179 44.69 0.54 -4.51
N PHE A 180 45.74 -0.14 -4.99
CA PHE A 180 46.64 -0.94 -4.17
C PHE A 180 47.85 -0.08 -3.82
N THR A 181 48.09 0.17 -2.54
CA THR A 181 49.24 0.93 -2.06
C THR A 181 49.93 0.13 -0.95
N GLY A 182 51.04 -0.52 -1.29
CA GLY A 182 51.75 -1.37 -0.34
C GLY A 182 50.83 -2.48 0.23
N ARG A 183 50.59 -2.44 1.56
CA ARG A 183 49.74 -3.42 2.26
C ARG A 183 48.29 -2.99 2.39
N ARG A 184 47.86 -1.90 1.75
CA ARG A 184 46.53 -1.34 1.88
C ARG A 184 45.77 -1.36 0.56
N ILE A 185 44.50 -1.76 0.64
CA ILE A 185 43.54 -1.62 -0.44
C ILE A 185 42.69 -0.40 -0.11
N GLN A 186 42.69 0.58 -1.03
CA GLN A 186 41.86 1.80 -0.88
C GLN A 186 40.81 1.81 -1.97
N LEU A 187 39.56 2.09 -1.56
CA LEU A 187 38.46 2.34 -2.46
C LEU A 187 38.30 3.86 -2.60
N ARG A 188 38.65 4.39 -3.80
CA ARG A 188 38.45 5.83 -4.07
C ARG A 188 37.16 6.01 -4.82
N LEU A 189 36.19 6.65 -4.17
CA LEU A 189 34.87 6.95 -4.73
C LEU A 189 34.93 8.23 -5.57
N SER A 190 34.04 8.34 -6.55
CA SER A 190 33.91 9.54 -7.37
C SER A 190 33.49 10.75 -6.55
N SER A 191 34.26 11.82 -6.57
CA SER A 191 33.93 13.09 -5.91
C SER A 191 32.76 13.85 -6.56
N HIS A 192 32.42 13.49 -7.81
CA HIS A 192 31.32 14.10 -8.57
C HIS A 192 30.00 13.33 -8.44
N HIS A 193 29.90 12.43 -7.45
CA HIS A 193 28.65 11.72 -7.21
C HIS A 193 27.56 12.69 -6.72
N VAL A 194 26.43 12.74 -7.43
CA VAL A 194 25.34 13.69 -7.16
C VAL A 194 24.80 13.58 -5.73
N TYR A 195 24.79 12.37 -5.19
CA TYR A 195 24.28 12.06 -3.84
C TYR A 195 25.39 11.93 -2.79
N HIS A 196 26.54 12.54 -2.99
CA HIS A 196 27.67 12.44 -2.05
C HIS A 196 27.32 12.88 -0.62
N ARG A 197 26.47 13.88 -0.46
CA ARG A 197 26.00 14.35 0.87
C ARG A 197 25.26 13.24 1.62
N LEU A 198 24.31 12.58 0.95
CA LEU A 198 23.55 11.46 1.52
C LEU A 198 24.48 10.29 1.85
N PHE A 199 25.46 10.02 0.99
CA PHE A 199 26.46 8.97 1.19
C PHE A 199 27.29 9.22 2.47
N TYR A 200 27.76 10.44 2.70
CA TYR A 200 28.51 10.81 3.89
C TYR A 200 27.66 10.86 5.18
N GLN A 201 26.36 11.02 5.08
CA GLN A 201 25.46 10.95 6.24
C GLN A 201 25.22 9.51 6.73
N VAL A 202 25.45 8.53 5.87
CA VAL A 202 25.25 7.11 6.17
C VAL A 202 26.53 6.43 6.67
N LEU A 203 27.71 7.02 6.38
CA LEU A 203 29.01 6.54 6.86
C LEU A 203 29.27 6.99 8.30
#